data_53f8dd0223eadd20c36c8a8c2f828498
#
_entry.id   53f8dd0223eadd20c36c8a8c2f828498
#
_cell.length_a   1.000
_cell.length_b   1.000
_cell.length_c   1.000
_cell.angle_alpha   90.00
_cell.angle_beta   90.00
_cell.angle_gamma   90.00
#
_symmetry.space_group_name_H-M   'P 1'
#
loop_
_entity.id
_entity.type
_entity.pdbx_description
1 polymer ?
#
loop_
_entity_poly.entity_id
_entity_poly.type
_entity_poly.pdbx_seq_one_letter_code
_entity_poly.pdbx_strand_id
1 'polypeptide(L)'
;MIRRLLIAFSSAALLAAPAQAQPKKELVFSILSAESQTSAEKDWTPFLADMSKALGMPVKAFYGSNYTALIEAMRFRQTDMGWFTNLSGLEAVRRSNAEVFARSVNPSGVDGYQAVIVVKKGSGITLAKVLKCDHTLSFGMGDPKSTSGTLAPMTYLFAPRKIEPAKCFKTVRSANHEANLFSVANGVLDASTNNTASMDRLGLLNTDLAKRTISSVQIIWRSPQIPEDPIVWRKDLDPALKKKIAGFLFSYGVGATPEAARQRAILVRIQTLPFKHADNSHLIPVREMEATSMLVEARNKNDAAGAARAEAMLAQVRKDKGVKR
;
A
#
# COMPACT_ATOMS: atom_id res chain seq x y z
N MET A 1 32.95 23.20 73.39
CA MET A 1 33.44 22.03 72.63
C MET A 1 32.37 21.59 71.67
N ILE A 2 32.45 21.96 70.40
CA ILE A 2 31.48 21.65 69.38
C ILE A 2 32.10 20.60 68.43
N ARG A 3 31.62 19.34 68.48
CA ARG A 3 32.02 18.27 67.59
C ARG A 3 31.34 18.44 66.24
N ARG A 4 32.10 18.72 65.18
CA ARG A 4 31.60 18.70 63.78
C ARG A 4 31.55 17.26 63.28
N LEU A 5 30.35 16.78 62.95
CA LEU A 5 30.14 15.50 62.23
C LEU A 5 30.30 15.77 60.73
N LEU A 6 31.28 15.16 60.13
CA LEU A 6 31.50 15.09 58.70
C LEU A 6 30.69 13.93 58.12
N ILE A 7 29.63 14.20 57.36
CA ILE A 7 28.86 13.21 56.61
C ILE A 7 29.51 13.10 55.24
N ALA A 8 30.17 11.96 54.97
CA ALA A 8 30.68 11.61 53.64
C ALA A 8 29.54 11.11 52.76
N PHE A 9 29.22 11.87 51.71
CA PHE A 9 28.31 11.45 50.66
C PHE A 9 29.06 10.55 49.66
N SER A 10 28.83 9.23 49.73
CA SER A 10 29.31 8.28 48.73
C SER A 10 28.40 8.33 47.54
N SER A 11 28.83 8.96 46.45
CA SER A 11 28.13 8.94 45.16
C SER A 11 28.31 7.58 44.50
N ALA A 12 27.31 6.71 44.61
CA ALA A 12 27.22 5.48 43.80
C ALA A 12 26.88 5.82 42.38
N ALA A 13 27.85 5.78 41.47
CA ALA A 13 27.63 5.85 40.04
C ALA A 13 26.92 4.57 39.58
N LEU A 14 25.60 4.65 39.32
CA LEU A 14 24.87 3.59 38.63
C LEU A 14 25.37 3.52 37.17
N LEU A 15 26.22 2.54 36.89
CA LEU A 15 26.54 2.13 35.51
C LEU A 15 25.26 1.55 34.90
N ALA A 16 24.58 2.34 34.09
CA ALA A 16 23.49 1.88 33.26
C ALA A 16 24.04 0.88 32.22
N ALA A 17 23.91 -0.40 32.48
CA ALA A 17 24.21 -1.44 31.51
C ALA A 17 23.30 -1.21 30.27
N PRO A 18 23.83 -1.30 29.03
CA PRO A 18 22.99 -1.20 27.84
C PRO A 18 21.94 -2.32 27.91
N ALA A 19 20.66 -1.92 27.88
CA ALA A 19 19.57 -2.88 27.82
C ALA A 19 19.73 -3.69 26.53
N GLN A 20 20.20 -4.91 26.64
CA GLN A 20 20.24 -5.86 25.54
C GLN A 20 18.79 -6.11 25.14
N ALA A 21 18.42 -5.66 23.95
CA ALA A 21 17.10 -5.93 23.36
C ALA A 21 16.92 -7.46 23.36
N GLN A 22 15.90 -7.95 24.06
CA GLN A 22 15.59 -9.38 24.04
C GLN A 22 15.33 -9.82 22.60
N PRO A 23 15.87 -10.97 22.18
CA PRO A 23 15.66 -11.45 20.83
C PRO A 23 14.15 -11.59 20.58
N LYS A 24 13.70 -11.01 19.48
CA LYS A 24 12.29 -11.00 19.12
C LYS A 24 11.81 -12.44 18.91
N LYS A 25 10.70 -12.81 19.59
CA LYS A 25 10.16 -14.19 19.55
C LYS A 25 9.35 -14.49 18.30
N GLU A 26 8.82 -13.47 17.62
CA GLU A 26 7.99 -13.59 16.43
C GLU A 26 8.11 -12.35 15.54
N LEU A 27 7.87 -12.49 14.24
CA LEU A 27 7.78 -11.40 13.29
C LEU A 27 6.31 -11.19 12.90
N VAL A 28 5.84 -9.94 12.85
CA VAL A 28 4.46 -9.64 12.43
C VAL A 28 4.49 -8.91 11.09
N PHE A 29 3.84 -9.52 10.08
CA PHE A 29 3.76 -9.02 8.71
C PHE A 29 2.37 -8.42 8.44
N SER A 30 2.29 -7.13 8.16
CA SER A 30 1.05 -6.45 7.74
C SER A 30 0.70 -6.82 6.30
N ILE A 31 -0.54 -7.21 6.07
CA ILE A 31 -1.07 -7.51 4.74
C ILE A 31 -2.12 -6.49 4.37
N LEU A 32 -1.94 -5.87 3.21
CA LEU A 32 -2.84 -4.86 2.67
C LEU A 32 -4.24 -5.45 2.43
N SER A 33 -5.26 -4.74 2.89
CA SER A 33 -6.67 -5.14 2.74
C SER A 33 -7.22 -4.78 1.34
N ALA A 34 -6.49 -5.15 0.28
CA ALA A 34 -6.91 -4.93 -1.10
C ALA A 34 -8.07 -5.87 -1.51
N GLU A 35 -8.12 -7.04 -0.87
CA GLU A 35 -9.14 -8.07 -1.01
C GLU A 35 -9.88 -8.29 0.31
N SER A 36 -10.85 -9.22 0.31
CA SER A 36 -11.43 -9.76 1.55
C SER A 36 -10.36 -10.42 2.41
N GLN A 37 -10.52 -10.37 3.74
CA GLN A 37 -9.58 -11.03 4.65
C GLN A 37 -9.44 -12.53 4.34
N THR A 38 -10.54 -13.23 4.06
CA THR A 38 -10.52 -14.65 3.70
C THR A 38 -9.69 -14.92 2.44
N SER A 39 -9.82 -14.07 1.42
CA SER A 39 -9.01 -14.18 0.20
C SER A 39 -7.52 -13.95 0.51
N ALA A 40 -7.21 -12.91 1.28
CA ALA A 40 -5.85 -12.59 1.67
C ALA A 40 -5.21 -13.70 2.53
N GLU A 41 -5.92 -14.26 3.52
CA GLU A 41 -5.44 -15.37 4.33
C GLU A 41 -5.08 -16.58 3.48
N LYS A 42 -5.96 -16.97 2.58
CA LYS A 42 -5.74 -18.11 1.67
C LYS A 42 -4.50 -17.93 0.80
N ASP A 43 -4.25 -16.70 0.32
CA ASP A 43 -3.18 -16.44 -0.63
C ASP A 43 -1.82 -16.21 0.06
N TRP A 44 -1.81 -15.55 1.23
CA TRP A 44 -0.57 -15.18 1.94
C TRP A 44 -0.05 -16.28 2.89
N THR A 45 -0.92 -17.14 3.43
CA THR A 45 -0.51 -18.19 4.39
C THR A 45 0.66 -19.04 3.89
N PRO A 46 0.69 -19.54 2.64
CA PRO A 46 1.81 -20.35 2.16
C PRO A 46 3.15 -19.57 2.15
N PHE A 47 3.12 -18.32 1.74
CA PHE A 47 4.32 -17.46 1.73
C PHE A 47 4.86 -17.19 3.14
N LEU A 48 3.98 -16.88 4.09
CA LEU A 48 4.36 -16.63 5.49
C LEU A 48 4.85 -17.91 6.20
N ALA A 49 4.30 -19.07 5.85
CA ALA A 49 4.79 -20.35 6.35
C ALA A 49 6.23 -20.63 5.87
N ASP A 50 6.51 -20.42 4.59
CA ASP A 50 7.85 -20.56 4.05
C ASP A 50 8.82 -19.55 4.68
N MET A 51 8.37 -18.31 4.90
CA MET A 51 9.15 -17.28 5.59
C MET A 51 9.45 -17.67 7.04
N SER A 52 8.47 -18.19 7.77
CA SER A 52 8.65 -18.68 9.14
C SER A 52 9.72 -19.76 9.21
N LYS A 53 9.67 -20.74 8.29
CA LYS A 53 10.65 -21.81 8.18
C LYS A 53 12.06 -21.27 7.88
N ALA A 54 12.18 -20.36 6.94
CA ALA A 54 13.47 -19.78 6.55
C ALA A 54 14.11 -18.93 7.65
N LEU A 55 13.30 -18.19 8.41
CA LEU A 55 13.77 -17.33 9.49
C LEU A 55 14.05 -18.11 10.80
N GLY A 56 13.50 -19.33 10.94
CA GLY A 56 13.57 -20.12 12.18
C GLY A 56 12.76 -19.50 13.32
N MET A 57 11.72 -18.71 13.00
CA MET A 57 10.84 -18.06 13.97
C MET A 57 9.43 -17.89 13.40
N PRO A 58 8.37 -17.83 14.23
CA PRO A 58 7.02 -17.58 13.77
C PRO A 58 6.90 -16.25 13.02
N VAL A 59 6.26 -16.27 11.85
CA VAL A 59 5.84 -15.08 11.12
C VAL A 59 4.32 -15.04 11.11
N LYS A 60 3.75 -14.03 11.78
CA LYS A 60 2.30 -13.87 11.91
C LYS A 60 1.79 -12.82 10.94
N ALA A 61 0.64 -13.07 10.34
CA ALA A 61 -0.07 -12.08 9.56
C ALA A 61 -0.82 -11.10 10.46
N PHE A 62 -0.84 -9.83 10.06
CA PHE A 62 -1.74 -8.81 10.59
C PHE A 62 -2.63 -8.29 9.44
N TYR A 63 -3.93 -8.50 9.56
CA TYR A 63 -4.94 -8.02 8.62
C TYR A 63 -5.64 -6.82 9.24
N GLY A 64 -5.38 -5.62 8.74
CA GLY A 64 -6.08 -4.41 9.18
C GLY A 64 -7.44 -4.29 8.49
N SER A 65 -8.42 -3.69 9.18
CA SER A 65 -9.75 -3.42 8.62
C SER A 65 -9.72 -2.39 7.47
N ASN A 66 -8.66 -1.59 7.40
CA ASN A 66 -8.40 -0.58 6.38
C ASN A 66 -6.90 -0.25 6.35
N TYR A 67 -6.48 0.58 5.38
CA TYR A 67 -5.06 0.90 5.20
C TYR A 67 -4.48 1.77 6.34
N THR A 68 -5.30 2.60 6.96
CA THR A 68 -4.90 3.39 8.13
C THR A 68 -4.55 2.48 9.32
N ALA A 69 -5.29 1.40 9.53
CA ALA A 69 -5.01 0.43 10.59
C ALA A 69 -3.63 -0.20 10.44
N LEU A 70 -3.17 -0.48 9.21
CA LEU A 70 -1.82 -1.01 8.95
C LEU A 70 -0.73 0.01 9.31
N ILE A 71 -0.94 1.29 8.97
CA ILE A 71 -0.01 2.38 9.28
C ILE A 71 0.11 2.55 10.80
N GLU A 72 -1.01 2.58 11.51
CA GLU A 72 -1.03 2.74 12.97
C GLU A 72 -0.46 1.50 13.68
N ALA A 73 -0.76 0.29 13.20
CA ALA A 73 -0.16 -0.93 13.75
C ALA A 73 1.38 -0.91 13.67
N MET A 74 1.94 -0.43 12.55
CA MET A 74 3.40 -0.26 12.42
C MET A 74 3.92 0.85 13.32
N ARG A 75 3.21 1.99 13.42
CA ARG A 75 3.56 3.12 14.28
C ARG A 75 3.64 2.72 15.76
N PHE A 76 2.68 1.92 16.22
CA PHE A 76 2.64 1.41 17.59
C PHE A 76 3.43 0.10 17.80
N ARG A 77 4.29 -0.28 16.85
CA ARG A 77 5.15 -1.46 16.93
C ARG A 77 4.39 -2.79 17.07
N GLN A 78 3.13 -2.83 16.67
CA GLN A 78 2.34 -4.06 16.60
C GLN A 78 2.73 -4.90 15.40
N THR A 79 3.25 -4.27 14.34
CA THR A 79 3.77 -4.95 13.15
C THR A 79 5.19 -4.50 12.86
N ASP A 80 5.96 -5.33 12.18
CA ASP A 80 7.38 -5.15 11.93
C ASP A 80 7.70 -4.78 10.50
N MET A 81 6.95 -5.36 9.60
CA MET A 81 7.06 -5.16 8.17
C MET A 81 5.70 -5.40 7.52
N GLY A 82 5.58 -5.08 6.24
CA GLY A 82 4.34 -5.37 5.53
C GLY A 82 4.35 -4.93 4.09
N TRP A 83 3.31 -5.37 3.38
CA TRP A 83 2.95 -4.93 2.05
C TRP A 83 1.98 -3.74 2.16
N PHE A 84 2.31 -2.65 1.49
CA PHE A 84 1.56 -1.40 1.47
C PHE A 84 1.34 -0.94 0.02
N THR A 85 0.31 -0.13 -0.23
CA THR A 85 0.29 0.67 -1.46
C THR A 85 1.35 1.77 -1.38
N ASN A 86 1.69 2.37 -2.53
CA ASN A 86 2.65 3.48 -2.52
C ASN A 86 2.24 4.62 -1.57
N LEU A 87 0.93 5.00 -1.51
CA LEU A 87 0.45 6.06 -0.61
C LEU A 87 0.49 5.64 0.86
N SER A 88 -0.04 4.46 1.20
CA SER A 88 0.00 3.99 2.59
C SER A 88 1.43 3.68 3.05
N GLY A 89 2.31 3.21 2.16
CA GLY A 89 3.74 3.03 2.41
C GLY A 89 4.46 4.36 2.66
N LEU A 90 4.14 5.40 1.90
CA LEU A 90 4.65 6.76 2.13
C LEU A 90 4.26 7.28 3.53
N GLU A 91 3.01 7.08 3.93
CA GLU A 91 2.53 7.43 5.28
C GLU A 91 3.24 6.61 6.37
N ALA A 92 3.44 5.30 6.16
CA ALA A 92 4.17 4.45 7.10
C ALA A 92 5.62 4.92 7.27
N VAL A 93 6.32 5.26 6.17
CA VAL A 93 7.69 5.81 6.22
C VAL A 93 7.73 7.13 7.00
N ARG A 94 6.75 8.01 6.81
CA ARG A 94 6.68 9.32 7.49
C ARG A 94 6.38 9.20 8.99
N ARG A 95 5.55 8.23 9.40
CA ARG A 95 4.92 8.22 10.73
C ARG A 95 5.36 7.07 11.63
N SER A 96 6.00 6.03 11.08
CA SER A 96 6.20 4.77 11.80
C SER A 96 7.67 4.37 11.94
N ASN A 97 8.62 5.32 11.80
CA ASN A 97 10.05 5.02 11.79
C ASN A 97 10.39 3.83 10.87
N ALA A 98 9.87 3.87 9.66
CA ALA A 98 9.95 2.79 8.69
C ALA A 98 10.70 3.20 7.42
N GLU A 99 11.04 2.23 6.60
CA GLU A 99 11.71 2.42 5.31
C GLU A 99 11.28 1.35 4.31
N VAL A 100 11.25 1.71 3.04
CA VAL A 100 11.10 0.77 1.94
C VAL A 100 12.41 0.01 1.78
N PHE A 101 12.36 -1.32 1.60
CA PHE A 101 13.54 -2.13 1.30
C PHE A 101 13.36 -3.05 0.09
N ALA A 102 12.11 -3.29 -0.30
CA ALA A 102 11.77 -4.10 -1.46
C ALA A 102 10.49 -3.58 -2.13
N ARG A 103 10.21 -4.06 -3.33
CA ARG A 103 8.97 -3.85 -4.05
C ARG A 103 8.47 -5.13 -4.71
N SER A 104 7.18 -5.23 -4.91
CA SER A 104 6.57 -6.25 -5.76
C SER A 104 6.97 -6.08 -7.23
N VAL A 105 6.68 -7.10 -8.03
CA VAL A 105 6.92 -7.11 -9.49
C VAL A 105 5.67 -7.69 -10.15
N ASN A 106 5.06 -6.94 -11.05
CA ASN A 106 3.82 -7.36 -11.70
C ASN A 106 3.98 -8.69 -12.44
N PRO A 107 3.11 -9.69 -12.21
CA PRO A 107 3.14 -10.94 -12.92
C PRO A 107 3.01 -10.84 -14.45
N SER A 108 2.43 -9.74 -14.98
CA SER A 108 2.36 -9.48 -16.42
C SER A 108 3.70 -9.07 -17.04
N GLY A 109 4.74 -8.80 -16.22
CA GLY A 109 6.03 -8.29 -16.67
C GLY A 109 6.07 -6.78 -16.90
N VAL A 110 4.94 -6.07 -16.79
CA VAL A 110 4.90 -4.61 -16.86
C VAL A 110 5.44 -4.04 -15.55
N ASP A 111 6.27 -3.00 -15.61
CA ASP A 111 6.83 -2.38 -14.40
C ASP A 111 5.86 -1.36 -13.83
N GLY A 112 4.84 -1.84 -13.12
CA GLY A 112 3.80 -1.06 -12.48
C GLY A 112 2.38 -1.48 -12.88
N TYR A 113 1.40 -0.74 -12.41
CA TYR A 113 -0.02 -0.97 -12.65
C TYR A 113 -0.77 0.34 -12.86
N GLN A 114 -2.06 0.29 -13.21
CA GLN A 114 -2.88 1.48 -13.46
C GLN A 114 -4.11 1.50 -12.55
N ALA A 115 -4.45 2.68 -12.05
CA ALA A 115 -5.79 2.91 -11.54
C ALA A 115 -6.78 2.91 -12.71
N VAL A 116 -7.96 2.36 -12.48
CA VAL A 116 -9.02 2.29 -13.49
C VAL A 116 -10.36 2.72 -12.91
N ILE A 117 -11.28 3.16 -13.77
CA ILE A 117 -12.71 3.18 -13.46
C ILE A 117 -13.37 2.06 -14.23
N VAL A 118 -14.14 1.26 -13.52
CA VAL A 118 -14.89 0.13 -14.05
C VAL A 118 -16.38 0.36 -13.93
N VAL A 119 -17.12 -0.14 -14.93
CA VAL A 119 -18.58 -0.17 -14.99
C VAL A 119 -19.05 -1.56 -15.41
N LYS A 120 -20.33 -1.87 -15.18
CA LYS A 120 -20.90 -3.11 -15.68
C LYS A 120 -20.93 -3.09 -17.20
N LYS A 121 -20.47 -4.17 -17.83
CA LYS A 121 -20.48 -4.32 -19.28
C LYS A 121 -21.93 -4.30 -19.79
N GLY A 122 -22.16 -3.54 -20.85
CA GLY A 122 -23.51 -3.37 -21.42
C GLY A 122 -24.43 -2.41 -20.66
N SER A 123 -23.96 -1.74 -19.59
CA SER A 123 -24.76 -0.76 -18.84
C SER A 123 -25.00 0.56 -19.60
N GLY A 124 -24.29 0.81 -20.70
CA GLY A 124 -24.34 2.09 -21.40
C GLY A 124 -23.63 3.24 -20.66
N ILE A 125 -23.03 2.98 -19.48
CA ILE A 125 -22.32 4.01 -18.72
C ILE A 125 -20.95 4.25 -19.35
N THR A 126 -20.71 5.48 -19.76
CA THR A 126 -19.46 5.95 -20.34
C THR A 126 -18.70 6.85 -19.36
N LEU A 127 -17.43 7.14 -19.64
CA LEU A 127 -16.67 8.11 -18.85
C LEU A 127 -17.35 9.50 -18.85
N ALA A 128 -17.90 9.94 -19.97
CA ALA A 128 -18.65 11.20 -20.07
C ALA A 128 -19.86 11.22 -19.11
N LYS A 129 -20.59 10.09 -18.99
CA LYS A 129 -21.71 9.97 -18.04
C LYS A 129 -21.23 10.04 -16.59
N VAL A 130 -20.12 9.39 -16.25
CA VAL A 130 -19.49 9.48 -14.90
C VAL A 130 -19.10 10.92 -14.58
N LEU A 131 -18.53 11.64 -15.54
CA LEU A 131 -18.03 13.01 -15.35
C LEU A 131 -19.14 14.09 -15.42
N LYS A 132 -20.37 13.73 -15.79
CA LYS A 132 -21.50 14.67 -15.85
C LYS A 132 -21.89 15.21 -14.48
N CYS A 133 -21.61 14.49 -13.39
CA CYS A 133 -21.92 14.93 -12.03
C CYS A 133 -23.40 15.31 -11.82
N ASP A 134 -24.32 14.50 -12.30
CA ASP A 134 -25.76 14.77 -12.26
C ASP A 134 -26.50 14.06 -11.10
N HIS A 135 -25.76 13.56 -10.11
CA HIS A 135 -26.27 12.84 -8.93
C HIS A 135 -27.10 11.58 -9.25
N THR A 136 -26.93 10.98 -10.44
CA THR A 136 -27.71 9.79 -10.82
C THR A 136 -27.00 8.49 -10.52
N LEU A 137 -25.65 8.48 -10.45
CA LEU A 137 -24.84 7.27 -10.32
C LEU A 137 -24.44 6.98 -8.87
N SER A 138 -24.47 5.71 -8.49
CA SER A 138 -23.84 5.19 -7.25
C SER A 138 -22.39 4.82 -7.54
N PHE A 139 -21.43 5.36 -6.79
CA PHE A 139 -20.00 5.23 -7.06
C PHE A 139 -19.23 4.59 -5.91
N GLY A 140 -18.33 3.67 -6.25
CA GLY A 140 -17.38 3.05 -5.32
C GLY A 140 -16.00 3.70 -5.38
N MET A 141 -15.54 4.30 -4.29
CA MET A 141 -14.14 4.72 -4.12
C MET A 141 -13.34 3.62 -3.44
N GLY A 142 -12.02 3.61 -3.62
CA GLY A 142 -11.13 2.80 -2.80
C GLY A 142 -10.95 3.37 -1.39
N ASP A 143 -10.12 2.69 -0.59
CA ASP A 143 -9.69 3.21 0.71
C ASP A 143 -9.04 4.60 0.56
N PRO A 144 -9.27 5.55 1.49
CA PRO A 144 -8.67 6.90 1.42
C PRO A 144 -7.13 6.90 1.33
N LYS A 145 -6.46 5.87 1.81
CA LYS A 145 -5.00 5.68 1.72
C LYS A 145 -4.58 4.77 0.55
N SER A 146 -5.51 4.43 -0.35
CA SER A 146 -5.20 3.69 -1.57
C SER A 146 -4.61 4.61 -2.65
N THR A 147 -3.51 4.19 -3.25
CA THR A 147 -2.91 4.90 -4.39
C THR A 147 -3.83 4.84 -5.61
N SER A 148 -4.25 3.65 -6.03
CA SER A 148 -5.07 3.45 -7.23
C SER A 148 -6.56 3.65 -6.98
N GLY A 149 -7.04 3.37 -5.77
CA GLY A 149 -8.46 3.49 -5.44
C GLY A 149 -8.90 4.92 -5.14
N THR A 150 -7.96 5.80 -4.77
CA THR A 150 -8.30 7.18 -4.36
C THR A 150 -7.33 8.21 -4.92
N LEU A 151 -6.02 8.14 -4.61
CA LEU A 151 -5.09 9.22 -4.96
C LEU A 151 -5.00 9.43 -6.48
N ALA A 152 -4.75 8.39 -7.27
CA ALA A 152 -4.59 8.52 -8.72
C ALA A 152 -5.88 8.97 -9.44
N PRO A 153 -7.08 8.42 -9.13
CA PRO A 153 -8.32 8.95 -9.67
C PRO A 153 -8.55 10.43 -9.30
N MET A 154 -8.26 10.83 -8.06
CA MET A 154 -8.36 12.23 -7.67
C MET A 154 -7.38 13.11 -8.45
N THR A 155 -6.10 12.73 -8.50
CA THR A 155 -5.04 13.52 -9.14
C THR A 155 -5.25 13.67 -10.65
N TYR A 156 -5.60 12.59 -11.34
CA TYR A 156 -5.58 12.56 -12.82
C TYR A 156 -6.96 12.72 -13.48
N LEU A 157 -8.04 12.48 -12.73
CA LEU A 157 -9.38 12.52 -13.32
C LEU A 157 -10.28 13.56 -12.67
N PHE A 158 -10.51 13.46 -11.35
CA PHE A 158 -11.56 14.25 -10.69
C PHE A 158 -11.12 15.68 -10.37
N ALA A 159 -10.01 15.86 -9.64
CA ALA A 159 -9.59 17.20 -9.17
C ALA A 159 -9.26 18.18 -10.32
N PRO A 160 -8.61 17.78 -11.44
CA PRO A 160 -8.42 18.68 -12.59
C PRO A 160 -9.72 19.19 -13.23
N ARG A 161 -10.83 18.45 -13.02
CA ARG A 161 -12.17 18.82 -13.51
C ARG A 161 -13.04 19.48 -12.44
N LYS A 162 -12.47 19.79 -11.28
CA LYS A 162 -13.16 20.35 -10.11
C LYS A 162 -14.28 19.44 -9.61
N ILE A 163 -14.16 18.13 -9.81
CA ILE A 163 -15.13 17.13 -9.36
C ILE A 163 -14.78 16.68 -7.96
N GLU A 164 -15.70 16.86 -7.03
CA GLU A 164 -15.70 16.28 -5.70
C GLU A 164 -16.65 15.07 -5.70
N PRO A 165 -16.17 13.82 -5.62
CA PRO A 165 -17.03 12.64 -5.74
C PRO A 165 -18.27 12.66 -4.84
N ALA A 166 -18.12 13.10 -3.58
CA ALA A 166 -19.23 13.18 -2.63
C ALA A 166 -20.36 14.16 -3.07
N LYS A 167 -20.00 15.17 -3.88
CA LYS A 167 -20.96 16.15 -4.43
C LYS A 167 -21.39 15.81 -5.85
N CYS A 168 -20.78 14.81 -6.46
CA CYS A 168 -21.01 14.46 -7.87
C CYS A 168 -21.95 13.29 -8.04
N PHE A 169 -21.88 12.31 -7.13
CA PHE A 169 -22.61 11.07 -7.26
C PHE A 169 -23.81 11.00 -6.31
N LYS A 170 -24.80 10.19 -6.66
CA LYS A 170 -25.97 9.90 -5.82
C LYS A 170 -25.53 9.33 -4.46
N THR A 171 -24.60 8.39 -4.51
CA THR A 171 -23.95 7.81 -3.32
C THR A 171 -22.48 7.57 -3.61
N VAL A 172 -21.63 7.76 -2.60
CA VAL A 172 -20.22 7.35 -2.62
C VAL A 172 -19.97 6.39 -1.47
N ARG A 173 -19.41 5.22 -1.76
CA ARG A 173 -19.02 4.24 -0.76
C ARG A 173 -17.52 3.95 -0.90
N SER A 174 -16.83 3.79 0.21
CA SER A 174 -15.44 3.34 0.21
C SER A 174 -15.39 1.85 0.58
N ALA A 175 -14.70 1.07 -0.26
CA ALA A 175 -14.49 -0.36 -0.02
C ALA A 175 -13.16 -0.81 -0.64
N ASN A 176 -12.72 -2.04 -0.35
CA ASN A 176 -11.57 -2.62 -1.02
C ASN A 176 -11.86 -2.93 -2.51
N HIS A 177 -10.81 -3.21 -3.25
CA HIS A 177 -10.89 -3.41 -4.71
C HIS A 177 -11.79 -4.60 -5.10
N GLU A 178 -11.69 -5.70 -4.37
CA GLU A 178 -12.49 -6.91 -4.62
C GLU A 178 -13.99 -6.63 -4.41
N ALA A 179 -14.37 -6.02 -3.29
CA ALA A 179 -15.75 -5.66 -2.96
C ALA A 179 -16.35 -4.66 -3.96
N ASN A 180 -15.58 -3.64 -4.37
CA ASN A 180 -16.00 -2.69 -5.38
C ASN A 180 -16.25 -3.36 -6.73
N LEU A 181 -15.36 -4.25 -7.16
CA LEU A 181 -15.48 -4.96 -8.42
C LEU A 181 -16.72 -5.86 -8.46
N PHE A 182 -16.97 -6.62 -7.37
CA PHE A 182 -18.18 -7.43 -7.22
C PHE A 182 -19.44 -6.58 -7.21
N SER A 183 -19.42 -5.43 -6.54
CA SER A 183 -20.57 -4.54 -6.48
C SER A 183 -20.95 -3.98 -7.86
N VAL A 184 -19.97 -3.63 -8.69
CA VAL A 184 -20.19 -3.20 -10.07
C VAL A 184 -20.69 -4.36 -10.95
N ALA A 185 -20.06 -5.52 -10.87
CA ALA A 185 -20.46 -6.71 -11.65
C ALA A 185 -21.91 -7.12 -11.39
N ASN A 186 -22.37 -7.00 -10.13
CA ASN A 186 -23.73 -7.31 -9.72
C ASN A 186 -24.72 -6.13 -9.84
N GLY A 187 -24.28 -4.94 -10.28
CA GLY A 187 -25.14 -3.77 -10.46
C GLY A 187 -25.56 -3.09 -9.15
N VAL A 188 -24.87 -3.36 -8.03
CA VAL A 188 -25.06 -2.65 -6.75
C VAL A 188 -24.45 -1.24 -6.82
N LEU A 189 -23.33 -1.11 -7.55
CA LEU A 189 -22.72 0.16 -7.92
C LEU A 189 -22.77 0.33 -9.44
N ASP A 190 -22.98 1.56 -9.88
CA ASP A 190 -22.96 1.92 -11.30
C ASP A 190 -21.53 1.98 -11.84
N ALA A 191 -20.60 2.47 -11.05
CA ALA A 191 -19.17 2.55 -11.36
C ALA A 191 -18.31 2.49 -10.08
N SER A 192 -17.04 2.12 -10.23
CA SER A 192 -16.09 2.21 -9.13
C SER A 192 -14.66 2.44 -9.61
N THR A 193 -13.81 2.94 -8.70
CA THR A 193 -12.36 2.86 -8.86
C THR A 193 -11.87 1.43 -8.58
N ASN A 194 -10.84 1.02 -9.32
CA ASN A 194 -10.15 -0.24 -9.16
C ASN A 194 -8.71 -0.12 -9.69
N ASN A 195 -8.00 -1.24 -9.86
CA ASN A 195 -6.71 -1.25 -10.52
C ASN A 195 -6.51 -2.51 -11.37
N THR A 196 -5.56 -2.44 -12.31
CA THR A 196 -5.27 -3.54 -13.23
C THR A 196 -4.75 -4.77 -12.50
N ALA A 197 -3.88 -4.61 -11.51
CA ALA A 197 -3.30 -5.73 -10.76
C ALA A 197 -4.37 -6.55 -10.02
N SER A 198 -5.32 -5.90 -9.33
CA SER A 198 -6.45 -6.60 -8.67
C SER A 198 -7.37 -7.30 -9.67
N MET A 199 -7.60 -6.70 -10.85
CA MET A 199 -8.38 -7.33 -11.91
C MET A 199 -7.67 -8.53 -12.51
N ASP A 200 -6.36 -8.41 -12.78
CA ASP A 200 -5.52 -9.51 -13.30
C ASP A 200 -5.47 -10.67 -12.31
N ARG A 201 -5.27 -10.38 -11.00
CA ARG A 201 -5.33 -11.39 -9.96
C ARG A 201 -6.65 -12.14 -9.95
N LEU A 202 -7.77 -11.42 -9.98
CA LEU A 202 -9.08 -12.07 -10.02
C LEU A 202 -9.24 -12.93 -11.27
N GLY A 203 -8.71 -12.48 -12.42
CA GLY A 203 -8.68 -13.25 -13.67
C GLY A 203 -7.88 -14.55 -13.58
N LEU A 204 -6.83 -14.60 -12.74
CA LEU A 204 -6.03 -15.81 -12.49
C LEU A 204 -6.74 -16.82 -11.59
N LEU A 205 -7.74 -16.40 -10.80
CA LEU A 205 -8.56 -17.31 -9.98
C LEU A 205 -9.47 -18.11 -10.90
N ASN A 206 -9.23 -19.43 -10.98
CA ASN A 206 -10.02 -20.32 -11.82
C ASN A 206 -11.35 -20.72 -11.16
N THR A 207 -12.11 -19.73 -10.65
CA THR A 207 -13.44 -19.90 -10.07
C THR A 207 -14.49 -19.30 -10.98
N ASP A 208 -15.69 -19.87 -10.98
CA ASP A 208 -16.80 -19.36 -11.79
C ASP A 208 -17.20 -17.93 -11.37
N LEU A 209 -17.10 -17.61 -10.07
CA LEU A 209 -17.37 -16.27 -9.57
C LEU A 209 -16.39 -15.27 -10.16
N ALA A 210 -15.09 -15.57 -10.12
CA ALA A 210 -14.05 -14.70 -10.67
C ALA A 210 -14.22 -14.49 -12.18
N LYS A 211 -14.44 -15.56 -12.93
CA LYS A 211 -14.69 -15.52 -14.38
C LYS A 211 -15.90 -14.66 -14.72
N ARG A 212 -17.04 -14.89 -14.03
CA ARG A 212 -18.27 -14.09 -14.25
C ARG A 212 -18.02 -12.61 -13.91
N THR A 213 -17.34 -12.32 -12.81
CA THR A 213 -17.09 -10.94 -12.39
C THR A 213 -16.27 -10.19 -13.42
N ILE A 214 -15.13 -10.75 -13.84
CA ILE A 214 -14.24 -10.10 -14.84
C ILE A 214 -14.95 -9.94 -16.20
N SER A 215 -15.69 -10.96 -16.64
CA SER A 215 -16.43 -10.87 -17.92
C SER A 215 -17.59 -9.87 -17.90
N SER A 216 -18.11 -9.55 -16.71
CA SER A 216 -19.27 -8.66 -16.50
C SER A 216 -18.90 -7.18 -16.38
N VAL A 217 -17.62 -6.84 -16.30
CA VAL A 217 -17.16 -5.46 -16.14
C VAL A 217 -16.33 -5.00 -17.33
N GLN A 218 -16.27 -3.68 -17.51
CA GLN A 218 -15.39 -3.04 -18.50
C GLN A 218 -14.73 -1.80 -17.92
N ILE A 219 -13.52 -1.54 -18.36
CA ILE A 219 -12.76 -0.35 -18.00
C ILE A 219 -13.16 0.79 -18.93
N ILE A 220 -13.49 1.96 -18.34
CA ILE A 220 -13.83 3.18 -19.09
C ILE A 220 -12.82 4.30 -18.91
N TRP A 221 -11.85 4.14 -17.98
CA TRP A 221 -10.73 5.07 -17.77
C TRP A 221 -9.52 4.35 -17.19
N ARG A 222 -8.31 4.83 -17.53
CA ARG A 222 -7.03 4.40 -16.98
C ARG A 222 -6.18 5.59 -16.60
N SER A 223 -5.47 5.49 -15.49
CA SER A 223 -4.46 6.47 -15.09
C SER A 223 -3.15 6.29 -15.87
N PRO A 224 -2.21 7.25 -15.76
CA PRO A 224 -0.80 6.97 -15.95
C PRO A 224 -0.35 5.80 -15.06
N GLN A 225 0.81 5.21 -15.39
CA GLN A 225 1.34 4.07 -14.65
C GLN A 225 1.75 4.46 -13.23
N ILE A 226 1.41 3.60 -12.28
CA ILE A 226 1.75 3.67 -10.85
C ILE A 226 2.87 2.64 -10.63
N PRO A 227 3.96 2.98 -9.92
CA PRO A 227 4.98 2.00 -9.53
C PRO A 227 4.36 0.83 -8.74
N GLU A 228 4.97 -0.35 -8.82
CA GLU A 228 4.56 -1.50 -8.02
C GLU A 228 4.63 -1.21 -6.51
N ASP A 229 3.86 -1.95 -5.74
CA ASP A 229 3.69 -1.69 -4.32
C ASP A 229 4.94 -2.02 -3.49
N PRO A 230 5.29 -1.18 -2.49
CA PRO A 230 6.46 -1.36 -1.65
C PRO A 230 6.24 -2.38 -0.55
N ILE A 231 7.32 -3.06 -0.18
CA ILE A 231 7.46 -3.76 1.10
C ILE A 231 8.26 -2.85 2.04
N VAL A 232 7.65 -2.57 3.17
CA VAL A 232 8.17 -1.63 4.17
C VAL A 232 8.49 -2.39 5.46
N TRP A 233 9.60 -2.06 6.10
CA TRP A 233 9.92 -2.54 7.44
C TRP A 233 10.27 -1.40 8.38
N ARG A 234 10.23 -1.65 9.67
CA ARG A 234 10.68 -0.69 10.68
C ARG A 234 12.20 -0.57 10.64
N LYS A 235 12.71 0.65 10.77
CA LYS A 235 14.15 0.93 10.79
C LYS A 235 14.86 0.31 11.98
N ASP A 236 14.17 0.19 13.13
CA ASP A 236 14.70 -0.32 14.39
C ASP A 236 14.66 -1.85 14.55
N LEU A 237 14.34 -2.60 13.48
CA LEU A 237 14.54 -4.04 13.46
C LEU A 237 16.03 -4.39 13.57
N ASP A 238 16.29 -5.48 14.28
CA ASP A 238 17.65 -6.01 14.42
C ASP A 238 18.34 -6.20 13.06
N PRO A 239 19.58 -5.75 12.85
CA PRO A 239 20.28 -5.84 11.57
C PRO A 239 20.47 -7.27 11.07
N ALA A 240 20.70 -8.25 11.98
CA ALA A 240 20.85 -9.65 11.60
C ALA A 240 19.50 -10.22 11.13
N LEU A 241 18.39 -9.83 11.77
CA LEU A 241 17.05 -10.19 11.34
C LEU A 241 16.73 -9.57 9.99
N LYS A 242 17.02 -8.27 9.76
CA LYS A 242 16.87 -7.62 8.46
C LYS A 242 17.62 -8.36 7.35
N LYS A 243 18.86 -8.79 7.62
CA LYS A 243 19.65 -9.57 6.65
C LYS A 243 18.97 -10.90 6.30
N LYS A 244 18.43 -11.63 7.28
CA LYS A 244 17.70 -12.88 7.07
C LYS A 244 16.43 -12.65 6.25
N ILE A 245 15.63 -11.62 6.61
CA ILE A 245 14.40 -11.23 5.88
C ILE A 245 14.73 -10.91 4.42
N ALA A 246 15.72 -10.06 4.19
CA ALA A 246 16.14 -9.69 2.83
C ALA A 246 16.66 -10.91 2.05
N GLY A 247 17.47 -11.77 2.67
CA GLY A 247 17.94 -13.00 2.07
C GLY A 247 16.81 -13.91 1.62
N PHE A 248 15.80 -14.12 2.46
CA PHE A 248 14.61 -14.89 2.11
C PHE A 248 13.84 -14.22 0.96
N LEU A 249 13.51 -12.93 1.09
CA LEU A 249 12.63 -12.24 0.14
C LEU A 249 13.22 -12.21 -1.26
N PHE A 250 14.53 -11.93 -1.40
CA PHE A 250 15.19 -11.79 -2.70
C PHE A 250 15.64 -13.11 -3.33
N SER A 251 15.62 -14.21 -2.58
CA SER A 251 15.85 -15.55 -3.13
C SER A 251 14.56 -16.33 -3.44
N TYR A 252 13.43 -15.92 -2.89
CA TYR A 252 12.16 -16.61 -2.98
C TYR A 252 11.62 -16.62 -4.43
N GLY A 253 11.47 -17.81 -5.00
CA GLY A 253 11.02 -18.01 -6.37
C GLY A 253 12.08 -17.77 -7.45
N VAL A 254 13.34 -17.51 -7.06
CA VAL A 254 14.45 -17.28 -7.99
C VAL A 254 15.13 -18.60 -8.39
N GLY A 255 15.47 -18.74 -9.67
CA GLY A 255 16.14 -19.94 -10.22
C GLY A 255 15.18 -20.92 -10.90
N ALA A 256 15.74 -22.08 -11.32
CA ALA A 256 15.05 -23.07 -12.15
C ALA A 256 14.68 -24.36 -11.41
N THR A 257 14.81 -24.41 -10.09
CA THR A 257 14.51 -25.60 -9.29
C THR A 257 13.00 -25.84 -9.18
N PRO A 258 12.52 -27.08 -8.94
CA PRO A 258 11.12 -27.37 -8.66
C PRO A 258 10.56 -26.52 -7.48
N GLU A 259 11.39 -26.30 -6.45
CA GLU A 259 11.02 -25.46 -5.31
C GLU A 259 10.82 -23.99 -5.71
N ALA A 260 11.72 -23.43 -6.53
CA ALA A 260 11.54 -22.09 -7.05
C ALA A 260 10.28 -21.96 -7.91
N ALA A 261 9.90 -23.00 -8.65
CA ALA A 261 8.66 -23.03 -9.43
C ALA A 261 7.43 -23.02 -8.50
N ARG A 262 7.44 -23.81 -7.42
CA ARG A 262 6.39 -23.81 -6.40
C ARG A 262 6.27 -22.42 -5.74
N GLN A 263 7.39 -21.81 -5.40
CA GLN A 263 7.44 -20.47 -4.79
C GLN A 263 6.87 -19.41 -5.74
N ARG A 264 7.20 -19.46 -7.03
CA ARG A 264 6.61 -18.55 -8.03
C ARG A 264 5.10 -18.69 -8.14
N ALA A 265 4.57 -19.92 -8.07
CA ALA A 265 3.13 -20.14 -8.05
C ALA A 265 2.46 -19.48 -6.81
N ILE A 266 3.13 -19.46 -5.66
CA ILE A 266 2.66 -18.76 -4.46
C ILE A 266 2.73 -17.23 -4.69
N LEU A 267 3.85 -16.72 -5.24
CA LEU A 267 4.02 -15.29 -5.51
C LEU A 267 2.94 -14.74 -6.45
N VAL A 268 2.61 -15.46 -7.51
CA VAL A 268 1.55 -15.04 -8.45
C VAL A 268 0.20 -14.84 -7.74
N ARG A 269 -0.12 -15.67 -6.74
CA ARG A 269 -1.36 -15.54 -5.95
C ARG A 269 -1.39 -14.25 -5.12
N ILE A 270 -0.24 -13.81 -4.61
CA ILE A 270 -0.08 -12.55 -3.89
C ILE A 270 0.34 -11.39 -4.82
N GLN A 271 0.03 -11.50 -6.12
CA GLN A 271 0.18 -10.47 -7.14
C GLN A 271 1.63 -10.03 -7.40
N THR A 272 2.61 -10.90 -7.23
CA THR A 272 4.00 -10.55 -7.51
C THR A 272 4.77 -11.69 -8.20
N LEU A 273 5.83 -11.33 -8.90
CA LEU A 273 6.97 -12.17 -9.23
C LEU A 273 8.03 -12.03 -8.13
N PRO A 274 9.21 -12.67 -8.22
CA PRO A 274 10.28 -12.47 -7.23
C PRO A 274 10.55 -11.00 -6.97
N PHE A 275 10.55 -10.64 -5.69
CA PHE A 275 10.70 -9.26 -5.24
C PHE A 275 12.01 -8.63 -5.72
N LYS A 276 11.97 -7.31 -5.96
CA LYS A 276 13.15 -6.52 -6.30
C LYS A 276 13.53 -5.58 -5.16
N HIS A 277 14.83 -5.26 -5.09
CA HIS A 277 15.31 -4.22 -4.18
C HIS A 277 14.65 -2.88 -4.49
N ALA A 278 14.34 -2.13 -3.44
CA ALA A 278 13.86 -0.76 -3.49
C ALA A 278 14.33 -0.02 -2.24
N ASP A 279 14.23 1.29 -2.27
CA ASP A 279 14.45 2.18 -1.15
C ASP A 279 13.36 3.27 -1.12
N ASN A 280 13.45 4.21 -0.20
CA ASN A 280 12.46 5.27 -0.09
C ASN A 280 12.33 6.14 -1.37
N SER A 281 13.29 6.10 -2.28
CA SER A 281 13.19 6.78 -3.57
C SER A 281 12.14 6.18 -4.48
N HIS A 282 11.76 4.92 -4.26
CA HIS A 282 10.62 4.27 -4.91
C HIS A 282 9.31 5.05 -4.73
N LEU A 283 9.19 5.80 -3.62
CA LEU A 283 8.01 6.59 -3.30
C LEU A 283 8.02 8.00 -3.93
N ILE A 284 9.04 8.38 -4.69
CA ILE A 284 9.10 9.71 -5.34
C ILE A 284 7.89 9.94 -6.26
N PRO A 285 7.45 9.01 -7.12
CA PRO A 285 6.28 9.23 -7.98
C PRO A 285 4.99 9.46 -7.20
N VAL A 286 4.76 8.75 -6.10
CA VAL A 286 3.55 8.97 -5.29
C VAL A 286 3.62 10.27 -4.50
N ARG A 287 4.79 10.71 -4.06
CA ARG A 287 4.99 12.03 -3.45
C ARG A 287 4.65 13.16 -4.44
N GLU A 288 5.02 13.01 -5.69
CA GLU A 288 4.65 13.95 -6.76
C GLU A 288 3.14 13.95 -7.01
N MET A 289 2.54 12.77 -7.08
CA MET A 289 1.09 12.60 -7.26
C MET A 289 0.31 13.25 -6.11
N GLU A 290 0.71 13.00 -4.86
CA GLU A 290 0.11 13.60 -3.66
C GLU A 290 0.20 15.12 -3.69
N ALA A 291 1.40 15.66 -3.92
CA ALA A 291 1.61 17.12 -3.98
C ALA A 291 0.84 17.77 -5.14
N THR A 292 0.73 17.08 -6.29
CA THR A 292 -0.07 17.55 -7.43
C THR A 292 -1.56 17.58 -7.07
N SER A 293 -2.08 16.54 -6.44
CA SER A 293 -3.48 16.48 -5.98
C SER A 293 -3.76 17.63 -5.00
N MET A 294 -2.89 17.82 -4.02
CA MET A 294 -3.01 18.91 -3.03
C MET A 294 -3.00 20.29 -3.70
N LEU A 295 -2.13 20.50 -4.69
CA LEU A 295 -2.05 21.78 -5.42
C LEU A 295 -3.34 22.08 -6.19
N VAL A 296 -3.85 21.08 -6.91
CA VAL A 296 -5.09 21.24 -7.67
C VAL A 296 -6.28 21.50 -6.75
N GLU A 297 -6.38 20.76 -5.65
CA GLU A 297 -7.45 20.97 -4.66
C GLU A 297 -7.38 22.33 -3.99
N ALA A 298 -6.18 22.78 -3.59
CA ALA A 298 -5.97 24.09 -2.99
C ALA A 298 -6.37 25.23 -3.95
N ARG A 299 -5.98 25.12 -5.23
CA ARG A 299 -6.36 26.08 -6.26
C ARG A 299 -7.88 26.08 -6.52
N ASN A 300 -8.52 24.91 -6.54
CA ASN A 300 -9.97 24.80 -6.69
C ASN A 300 -10.74 25.47 -5.55
N LYS A 301 -10.15 25.49 -4.35
CA LYS A 301 -10.72 26.08 -3.13
C LYS A 301 -10.26 27.53 -2.87
N ASN A 302 -9.41 28.09 -3.73
CA ASN A 302 -8.74 29.38 -3.54
C ASN A 302 -7.90 29.44 -2.22
N ASP A 303 -7.35 28.29 -1.79
CA ASP A 303 -6.45 28.18 -0.63
C ASP A 303 -5.01 28.48 -1.03
N ALA A 304 -4.59 29.75 -0.94
CA ALA A 304 -3.25 30.18 -1.29
C ALA A 304 -2.17 29.52 -0.41
N ALA A 305 -2.44 29.31 0.89
CA ALA A 305 -1.49 28.67 1.80
C ALA A 305 -1.32 27.18 1.49
N GLY A 306 -2.41 26.48 1.16
CA GLY A 306 -2.38 25.10 0.69
C GLY A 306 -1.62 24.96 -0.63
N ALA A 307 -1.84 25.88 -1.57
CA ALA A 307 -1.13 25.90 -2.85
C ALA A 307 0.39 26.10 -2.65
N ALA A 308 0.81 27.04 -1.82
CA ALA A 308 2.22 27.28 -1.51
C ALA A 308 2.88 26.05 -0.87
N ARG A 309 2.20 25.36 0.07
CA ARG A 309 2.72 24.12 0.66
C ARG A 309 2.90 23.03 -0.40
N ALA A 310 1.91 22.82 -1.26
CA ALA A 310 1.97 21.81 -2.32
C ALA A 310 3.09 22.12 -3.34
N GLU A 311 3.29 23.39 -3.71
CA GLU A 311 4.39 23.85 -4.57
C GLU A 311 5.76 23.59 -3.94
N ALA A 312 5.92 23.84 -2.63
CA ALA A 312 7.13 23.49 -1.90
C ALA A 312 7.41 21.97 -1.91
N MET A 313 6.37 21.14 -1.73
CA MET A 313 6.51 19.69 -1.84
C MET A 313 6.94 19.26 -3.25
N LEU A 314 6.36 19.86 -4.30
CA LEU A 314 6.76 19.57 -5.70
C LEU A 314 8.21 20.02 -5.97
N ALA A 315 8.64 21.16 -5.41
CA ALA A 315 10.02 21.62 -5.52
C ALA A 315 10.99 20.62 -4.86
N GLN A 316 10.64 20.09 -3.70
CA GLN A 316 11.45 19.05 -3.04
C GLN A 316 11.49 17.76 -3.87
N VAL A 317 10.37 17.31 -4.42
CA VAL A 317 10.31 16.13 -5.31
C VAL A 317 11.21 16.29 -6.53
N ARG A 318 11.23 17.48 -7.15
CA ARG A 318 12.14 17.78 -8.28
C ARG A 318 13.62 17.68 -7.90
N LYS A 319 13.99 18.16 -6.70
CA LYS A 319 15.36 18.01 -6.18
C LYS A 319 15.72 16.54 -5.98
N ASP A 320 14.82 15.76 -5.38
CA ASP A 320 15.04 14.34 -5.10
C ASP A 320 15.16 13.52 -6.38
N LYS A 321 14.45 13.87 -7.46
CA LYS A 321 14.60 13.29 -8.79
C LYS A 321 15.97 13.62 -9.43
N GLY A 322 16.51 14.82 -9.20
CA GLY A 322 17.78 15.27 -9.74
C GLY A 322 18.99 14.58 -9.13
N VAL A 323 18.90 14.08 -7.91
CA VAL A 323 19.96 13.33 -7.20
C VAL A 323 20.19 11.92 -7.83
N LYS A 324 19.32 11.47 -8.71
CA LYS A 324 19.40 10.15 -9.42
C LYS A 324 19.99 10.20 -10.83
N ARG A 325 20.68 11.28 -11.21
CA ARG A 325 21.43 11.33 -12.48
C ARG A 325 22.91 11.06 -12.29
#